data_6a647d6c15530e70c0f4213904e34167
#
_entry.id   6a647d6c15530e70c0f4213904e34167
#
_cell.length_a   1.000
_cell.length_b   1.000
_cell.length_c   1.000
_cell.angle_alpha   90.00
_cell.angle_beta   90.00
_cell.angle_gamma   90.00
#
_symmetry.space_group_name_H-M   'P 1'
#
loop_
_entity.id
_entity.type
_entity.pdbx_description
1 polymer ?
#
loop_
_entity_poly.entity_id
_entity_poly.type
_entity_poly.pdbx_seq_one_letter_code
_entity_poly.pdbx_strand_id
1 'polypeptide(L)'
;MLESDDLTDDAKTFYRALPAFAEWTLPEAMTRVPPLETRLETIAKELQTKTLLFTSGFRYKRKKTGEEYGWPASLYARPDEEFDEPLEDLFAPRDEALAILREATGWSALDEANRRRLDELLLGKPKKIRARGKIPSNAKNR
;
A
#
# COMPACT_ATOMS: atom_id res chain seq x y z
N MET A 1 2.92 12.53 -8.98
CA MET A 1 2.53 11.60 -7.91
C MET A 1 3.57 10.55 -7.53
N LEU A 2 4.45 10.19 -8.41
CA LEU A 2 5.61 9.34 -8.08
C LEU A 2 6.77 10.11 -7.39
N GLU A 3 6.61 11.39 -7.17
CA GLU A 3 7.60 12.28 -6.51
C GLU A 3 7.38 12.39 -5.00
N SER A 4 6.49 11.57 -4.41
CA SER A 4 6.38 11.57 -2.96
C SER A 4 7.66 10.98 -2.38
N ASP A 5 8.34 11.74 -1.55
CA ASP A 5 9.52 11.31 -0.78
C ASP A 5 9.23 10.12 0.16
N ASP A 6 7.98 9.66 0.17
CA ASP A 6 7.46 8.60 1.02
C ASP A 6 7.61 7.18 0.43
N LEU A 7 8.02 7.04 -0.84
CA LEU A 7 8.26 5.73 -1.46
C LEU A 7 9.75 5.40 -1.49
N THR A 8 10.07 4.13 -1.24
CA THR A 8 11.43 3.62 -1.45
C THR A 8 11.80 3.63 -2.93
N ASP A 9 13.10 3.72 -3.23
CA ASP A 9 13.60 3.72 -4.61
C ASP A 9 13.23 2.42 -5.35
N ASP A 10 13.27 1.29 -4.66
CA ASP A 10 12.85 0.01 -5.21
C ASP A 10 11.36 0.01 -5.58
N ALA A 11 10.50 0.59 -4.75
CA ALA A 11 9.07 0.71 -5.03
C ALA A 11 8.82 1.62 -6.24
N LYS A 12 9.54 2.72 -6.36
CA LYS A 12 9.46 3.61 -7.54
C LYS A 12 9.92 2.90 -8.82
N THR A 13 11.02 2.18 -8.75
CA THR A 13 11.56 1.41 -9.87
C THR A 13 10.59 0.32 -10.31
N PHE A 14 10.06 -0.44 -9.37
CA PHE A 14 9.07 -1.48 -9.62
C PHE A 14 7.81 -0.91 -10.28
N TYR A 15 7.24 0.14 -9.71
CA TYR A 15 6.03 0.76 -10.23
C TYR A 15 6.18 1.28 -11.67
N ARG A 16 7.33 1.90 -11.99
CA ARG A 16 7.62 2.39 -13.34
C ARG A 16 7.81 1.29 -14.36
N ALA A 17 8.31 0.13 -13.93
CA ALA A 17 8.55 -1.01 -14.81
C ALA A 17 7.30 -1.85 -15.08
N LEU A 18 6.24 -1.67 -14.32
CA LEU A 18 5.00 -2.40 -14.52
C LEU A 18 4.31 -2.00 -15.82
N PRO A 19 3.78 -3.00 -16.56
CA PRO A 19 3.00 -2.70 -17.75
C PRO A 19 1.70 -2.00 -17.36
N ALA A 20 1.40 -0.94 -18.08
CA ALA A 20 0.11 -0.30 -18.06
C ALA A 20 -0.99 -1.28 -18.54
N PHE A 21 -2.20 -1.15 -18.01
CA PHE A 21 -3.42 -1.86 -18.45
C PHE A 21 -3.36 -3.40 -18.37
N ALA A 22 -2.53 -3.97 -17.51
CA ALA A 22 -2.44 -5.41 -17.35
C ALA A 22 -2.57 -5.83 -15.89
N GLU A 23 -3.33 -6.89 -15.68
CA GLU A 23 -3.30 -7.65 -14.44
C GLU A 23 -2.11 -8.61 -14.46
N TRP A 24 -1.39 -8.71 -13.37
CA TRP A 24 -0.19 -9.54 -13.26
C TRP A 24 -0.01 -10.12 -11.86
N THR A 25 0.66 -11.26 -11.81
CA THR A 25 1.12 -11.88 -10.56
C THR A 25 2.53 -11.39 -10.21
N LEU A 26 2.97 -11.52 -8.96
CA LEU A 26 4.34 -11.17 -8.57
C LEU A 26 5.41 -11.94 -9.38
N PRO A 27 5.28 -13.26 -9.63
CA PRO A 27 6.24 -13.96 -10.50
C PRO A 27 6.30 -13.41 -11.93
N GLU A 28 5.18 -12.99 -12.51
CA GLU A 28 5.16 -12.35 -13.84
C GLU A 28 5.87 -10.99 -13.81
N ALA A 29 5.65 -10.21 -12.75
CA ALA A 29 6.32 -8.94 -12.55
C ALA A 29 7.85 -9.10 -12.43
N MET A 30 8.33 -10.15 -11.76
CA MET A 30 9.78 -10.43 -11.63
C MET A 30 10.49 -10.52 -12.98
N THR A 31 9.82 -11.01 -14.01
CA THR A 31 10.43 -11.16 -15.35
C THR A 31 10.58 -9.83 -16.08
N ARG A 32 9.93 -8.79 -15.64
CA ARG A 32 9.85 -7.49 -16.33
C ARG A 32 10.51 -6.34 -15.57
N VAL A 33 10.82 -6.57 -14.32
CA VAL A 33 11.41 -5.57 -13.42
C VAL A 33 12.92 -5.83 -13.32
N PRO A 34 13.78 -4.80 -13.32
CA PRO A 34 15.20 -4.97 -13.06
C PRO A 34 15.43 -5.58 -11.67
N PRO A 35 16.60 -6.21 -11.41
CA PRO A 35 16.92 -6.74 -10.09
C PRO A 35 16.76 -5.67 -9.00
N LEU A 36 16.01 -6.00 -7.96
CA LEU A 36 15.74 -5.14 -6.81
C LEU A 36 16.34 -5.77 -5.55
N GLU A 37 16.77 -4.96 -4.60
CA GLU A 37 17.31 -5.42 -3.33
C GLU A 37 16.19 -5.88 -2.38
N THR A 38 15.03 -5.23 -2.46
CA THR A 38 13.87 -5.51 -1.62
C THR A 38 13.01 -6.62 -2.24
N ARG A 39 12.44 -7.47 -1.38
CA ARG A 39 11.51 -8.53 -1.82
C ARG A 39 10.26 -7.92 -2.45
N LEU A 40 9.76 -8.53 -3.51
CA LEU A 40 8.59 -8.04 -4.24
C LEU A 40 7.32 -7.96 -3.39
N GLU A 41 7.13 -8.90 -2.47
CA GLU A 41 6.00 -8.88 -1.54
C GLU A 41 6.01 -7.64 -0.63
N THR A 42 7.19 -7.22 -0.20
CA THR A 42 7.38 -6.01 0.61
C THR A 42 7.07 -4.76 -0.21
N ILE A 43 7.54 -4.71 -1.44
CA ILE A 43 7.29 -3.61 -2.38
C ILE A 43 5.78 -3.53 -2.71
N ALA A 44 5.15 -4.66 -3.02
CA ALA A 44 3.72 -4.73 -3.29
C ALA A 44 2.90 -4.21 -2.10
N LYS A 45 3.26 -4.61 -0.88
CA LYS A 45 2.62 -4.12 0.35
C LYS A 45 2.80 -2.62 0.55
N GLU A 46 3.97 -2.10 0.27
CA GLU A 46 4.24 -0.65 0.33
C GLU A 46 3.33 0.11 -0.66
N LEU A 47 3.28 -0.33 -1.90
CA LEU A 47 2.44 0.28 -2.94
C LEU A 47 0.95 0.16 -2.63
N GLN A 48 0.50 -0.98 -2.09
CA GLN A 48 -0.89 -1.16 -1.64
C GLN A 48 -1.24 -0.21 -0.48
N THR A 49 -0.34 -0.03 0.48
CA THR A 49 -0.53 0.91 1.59
C THR A 49 -0.65 2.36 1.10
N LYS A 50 -0.01 2.68 -0.01
CA LYS A 50 -0.08 4.01 -0.65
C LYS A 50 -1.19 4.11 -1.72
N THR A 51 -2.04 3.09 -1.84
CA THR A 51 -3.12 3.02 -2.83
C THR A 51 -2.67 3.10 -4.30
N LEU A 52 -1.42 2.81 -4.57
CA LEU A 52 -0.85 2.79 -5.92
C LEU A 52 -0.98 1.42 -6.58
N LEU A 53 -1.35 0.42 -5.83
CA LEU A 53 -1.54 -0.95 -6.27
C LEU A 53 -2.72 -1.56 -5.52
N PHE A 54 -3.51 -2.39 -6.18
CA PHE A 54 -4.58 -3.15 -5.54
C PHE A 54 -4.64 -4.58 -6.07
N THR A 55 -5.28 -5.45 -5.32
CA THR A 55 -5.57 -6.82 -5.75
C THR A 55 -6.84 -6.80 -6.59
N SER A 56 -6.71 -7.02 -7.89
CA SER A 56 -7.83 -7.01 -8.84
C SER A 56 -8.58 -8.35 -8.89
N GLY A 57 -7.91 -9.43 -8.50
CA GLY A 57 -8.48 -10.77 -8.55
C GLY A 57 -7.50 -11.84 -8.10
N PHE A 58 -7.87 -13.08 -8.43
CA PHE A 58 -7.06 -14.24 -8.10
C PHE A 58 -6.98 -15.17 -9.30
N ARG A 59 -5.80 -15.76 -9.54
CA ARG A 59 -5.57 -16.74 -10.58
C ARG A 59 -5.24 -18.09 -9.96
N TYR A 60 -6.06 -19.09 -10.26
CA TYR A 60 -5.84 -20.46 -9.82
C TYR A 60 -4.97 -21.23 -10.83
N LYS A 61 -4.12 -22.11 -10.31
CA LYS A 61 -3.44 -23.10 -11.13
C LYS A 61 -4.44 -24.14 -11.59
N ARG A 62 -4.34 -24.58 -12.84
CA ARG A 62 -5.21 -25.61 -13.40
C ARG A 62 -4.41 -26.85 -13.80
N LYS A 63 -4.93 -28.02 -13.50
CA LYS A 63 -4.45 -29.29 -14.01
C LYS A 63 -4.77 -29.41 -15.51
N LYS A 64 -4.15 -30.36 -16.19
CA LYS A 64 -4.47 -30.68 -17.60
C LYS A 64 -5.95 -31.00 -17.82
N THR A 65 -6.65 -31.48 -16.79
CA THR A 65 -8.09 -31.75 -16.76
C THR A 65 -8.98 -30.53 -16.65
N GLY A 66 -8.39 -29.32 -16.45
CA GLY A 66 -9.12 -28.06 -16.22
C GLY A 66 -9.49 -27.80 -14.76
N GLU A 67 -9.26 -28.75 -13.84
CA GLU A 67 -9.55 -28.63 -12.42
C GLU A 67 -8.56 -27.68 -11.75
N GLU A 68 -9.07 -26.75 -10.95
CA GLU A 68 -8.27 -25.82 -10.15
C GLU A 68 -7.65 -26.53 -8.94
N TYR A 69 -6.43 -26.17 -8.59
CA TYR A 69 -5.72 -26.74 -7.44
C TYR A 69 -4.81 -25.74 -6.75
N GLY A 70 -4.56 -25.97 -5.47
CA GLY A 70 -3.66 -25.17 -4.65
C GLY A 70 -4.21 -23.80 -4.27
N TRP A 71 -3.35 -22.96 -3.76
CA TRP A 71 -3.69 -21.58 -3.40
C TRP A 71 -3.64 -20.66 -4.62
N PRO A 72 -4.62 -19.78 -4.77
CA PRO A 72 -4.59 -18.83 -5.88
C PRO A 72 -3.45 -17.81 -5.72
N ALA A 73 -2.90 -17.39 -6.84
CA ALA A 73 -2.00 -16.24 -6.88
C ALA A 73 -2.81 -14.95 -6.98
N SER A 74 -2.44 -13.94 -6.18
CA SER A 74 -3.05 -12.62 -6.28
C SER A 74 -2.69 -11.96 -7.61
N LEU A 75 -3.68 -11.38 -8.27
CA LEU A 75 -3.52 -10.50 -9.42
C LEU A 75 -3.50 -9.08 -8.92
N TYR A 76 -2.52 -8.31 -9.40
CA TYR A 76 -2.35 -6.91 -9.06
C TYR A 76 -2.60 -6.03 -10.27
N ALA A 77 -3.19 -4.89 -10.03
CA ALA A 77 -3.41 -3.86 -11.04
C ALA A 77 -3.17 -2.46 -10.45
N ARG A 78 -2.97 -1.50 -11.32
CA ARG A 78 -2.81 -0.09 -10.96
C ARG A 78 -4.17 0.60 -10.98
N PRO A 79 -4.57 1.33 -9.92
CA PRO A 79 -5.87 1.99 -9.87
C PRO A 79 -6.07 3.04 -10.96
N ASP A 80 -5.01 3.78 -11.31
CA ASP A 80 -5.03 4.82 -12.33
C ASP A 80 -5.36 4.31 -13.74
N GLU A 81 -5.31 3.01 -13.95
CA GLU A 81 -5.57 2.38 -15.23
C GLU A 81 -6.88 1.60 -15.27
N GLU A 82 -7.34 1.15 -14.12
CA GLU A 82 -8.62 0.43 -13.98
C GLU A 82 -9.81 1.39 -13.98
N PHE A 83 -9.61 2.60 -13.49
CA PHE A 83 -10.65 3.62 -13.40
C PHE A 83 -10.38 4.71 -14.42
N ASP A 84 -11.28 4.88 -15.37
CA ASP A 84 -11.20 5.89 -16.45
C ASP A 84 -11.30 7.35 -15.96
N GLU A 85 -11.49 7.56 -14.67
CA GLU A 85 -11.54 8.89 -14.06
C GLU A 85 -10.13 9.39 -13.74
N PRO A 86 -9.80 10.65 -14.07
CA PRO A 86 -8.54 11.24 -13.64
C PRO A 86 -8.42 11.18 -12.11
N LEU A 87 -7.35 10.56 -11.61
CA LEU A 87 -7.09 10.48 -10.17
C LEU A 87 -7.10 11.85 -9.49
N GLU A 88 -6.75 12.90 -10.22
CA GLU A 88 -6.72 14.28 -9.75
C GLU A 88 -8.12 14.77 -9.32
N ASP A 89 -9.17 14.28 -9.96
CA ASP A 89 -10.56 14.63 -9.64
C ASP A 89 -11.12 13.81 -8.46
N LEU A 90 -10.40 12.75 -8.06
CA LEU A 90 -10.77 11.88 -6.94
C LEU A 90 -10.16 12.32 -5.60
N PHE A 91 -9.30 13.32 -5.60
CA PHE A 91 -8.66 13.81 -4.38
C PHE A 91 -9.56 14.80 -3.64
N ALA A 92 -10.21 14.31 -2.60
CA ALA A 92 -10.81 15.17 -1.59
C ALA A 92 -9.74 15.70 -0.61
N PRO A 93 -9.88 16.92 -0.10
CA PRO A 93 -9.10 17.36 1.04
C PRO A 93 -9.12 16.33 2.17
N ARG A 94 -8.02 16.21 2.92
CA ARG A 94 -7.88 15.15 3.94
C ARG A 94 -9.05 15.08 4.92
N ASP A 95 -9.54 16.23 5.36
CA ASP A 95 -10.66 16.30 6.32
C ASP A 95 -11.97 15.83 5.70
N GLU A 96 -12.20 16.14 4.44
CA GLU A 96 -13.37 15.70 3.70
C GLU A 96 -13.31 14.20 3.43
N ALA A 97 -12.15 13.67 3.01
CA ALA A 97 -11.94 12.24 2.82
C ALA A 97 -12.15 11.47 4.13
N LEU A 98 -11.67 11.99 5.25
CA LEU A 98 -11.88 11.38 6.57
C LEU A 98 -13.36 11.36 6.96
N ALA A 99 -14.10 12.43 6.70
CA ALA A 99 -15.53 12.49 6.95
C ALA A 99 -16.30 11.45 6.14
N ILE A 100 -15.99 11.30 4.86
CA ILE A 100 -16.58 10.28 3.97
C ILE A 100 -16.28 8.87 4.50
N LEU A 101 -15.04 8.59 4.88
CA LEU A 101 -14.64 7.28 5.40
C LEU A 101 -15.31 6.97 6.75
N ARG A 102 -15.46 7.95 7.63
CA ARG A 102 -16.16 7.80 8.89
C ARG A 102 -17.65 7.49 8.69
N GLU A 103 -18.28 8.16 7.76
CA GLU A 103 -19.68 7.90 7.41
C GLU A 103 -19.85 6.49 6.83
N ALA A 104 -19.01 6.12 5.85
CA ALA A 104 -19.06 4.81 5.19
C ALA A 104 -18.82 3.65 6.17
N THR A 105 -18.04 3.86 7.22
CA THR A 105 -17.70 2.84 8.23
C THR A 105 -18.61 2.83 9.46
N GLY A 106 -19.60 3.72 9.51
CA GLY A 106 -20.54 3.82 10.65
C GLY A 106 -19.88 4.33 11.93
N TRP A 107 -18.86 5.17 11.81
CA TRP A 107 -18.07 5.71 12.93
C TRP A 107 -18.94 6.37 14.01
N SER A 108 -19.99 7.09 13.62
CA SER A 108 -20.89 7.79 14.56
C SER A 108 -21.68 6.84 15.49
N ALA A 109 -21.91 5.60 15.05
CA ALA A 109 -22.62 4.57 15.81
C ALA A 109 -21.71 3.80 16.79
N LEU A 110 -20.39 4.01 16.73
CA LEU A 110 -19.42 3.34 17.58
C LEU A 110 -19.27 4.05 18.94
N ASP A 111 -18.89 3.29 19.96
CA ASP A 111 -18.43 3.84 21.23
C ASP A 111 -17.06 4.55 21.07
N GLU A 112 -16.66 5.30 22.08
CA GLU A 112 -15.43 6.11 22.03
C GLU A 112 -14.17 5.27 21.80
N ALA A 113 -14.06 4.09 22.42
CA ALA A 113 -12.91 3.21 22.25
C ALA A 113 -12.78 2.67 20.83
N ASN A 114 -13.90 2.27 20.23
CA ASN A 114 -13.93 1.78 18.85
C ASN A 114 -13.75 2.91 17.84
N ARG A 115 -14.26 4.11 18.09
CA ARG A 115 -13.98 5.30 17.29
C ARG A 115 -12.48 5.59 17.24
N ARG A 116 -11.81 5.57 18.40
CA ARG A 116 -10.35 5.77 18.46
C ARG A 116 -9.60 4.71 17.67
N ARG A 117 -9.98 3.44 17.78
CA ARG A 117 -9.38 2.35 17.02
C ARG A 117 -9.56 2.52 15.52
N LEU A 118 -10.75 2.90 15.08
CA LEU A 118 -11.03 3.13 13.67
C LEU A 118 -10.25 4.33 13.14
N ASP A 119 -10.16 5.42 13.88
CA ASP A 119 -9.35 6.58 13.51
C ASP A 119 -7.86 6.23 13.40
N GLU A 120 -7.32 5.40 14.30
CA GLU A 120 -5.95 4.89 14.19
C GLU A 120 -5.72 4.04 12.93
N LEU A 121 -6.72 3.27 12.49
CA LEU A 121 -6.66 2.50 11.25
C LEU A 121 -6.72 3.41 10.01
N LEU A 122 -7.58 4.42 10.01
CA LEU A 122 -7.76 5.33 8.89
C LEU A 122 -6.62 6.33 8.74
N LEU A 123 -6.09 6.85 9.84
CA LEU A 123 -5.08 7.90 9.88
C LEU A 123 -3.65 7.36 10.08
N GLY A 124 -3.53 6.09 10.44
CA GLY A 124 -2.28 5.51 10.94
C GLY A 124 -2.01 5.88 12.40
N LYS A 125 -1.20 5.06 13.05
CA LYS A 125 -0.75 5.37 14.42
C LYS A 125 0.14 6.60 14.40
N PRO A 126 -0.03 7.53 15.37
CA PRO A 126 0.87 8.65 15.48
C PRO A 126 2.30 8.12 15.61
N LYS A 127 3.19 8.61 14.76
CA LYS A 127 4.62 8.30 14.90
C LYS A 127 5.02 8.71 16.31
N LYS A 128 5.38 7.75 17.16
CA LYS A 128 6.03 8.06 18.43
C LYS A 128 7.29 8.85 18.06
N ILE A 129 7.28 10.14 18.35
CA ILE A 129 8.51 10.94 18.31
C ILE A 129 9.39 10.26 19.35
N ARG A 130 10.38 9.48 18.90
CA ARG A 130 11.44 9.02 19.78
C ARG A 130 12.03 10.30 20.35
N ALA A 131 11.79 10.55 21.64
CA ALA A 131 12.56 11.55 22.35
C ALA A 131 14.01 11.26 21.99
N ARG A 132 14.71 12.24 21.38
CA ARG A 132 16.14 12.13 21.12
C ARG A 132 16.73 11.67 22.41
N GLY A 133 17.25 10.43 22.43
CA GLY A 133 17.85 9.87 23.62
C GLY A 133 18.83 10.90 24.17
N LYS A 134 18.75 11.17 25.45
CA LYS A 134 19.76 11.99 26.12
C LYS A 134 21.09 11.49 25.61
N ILE A 135 21.83 12.36 24.94
CA ILE A 135 23.23 12.12 24.64
C ILE A 135 23.84 11.76 25.99
N PRO A 136 24.39 10.54 26.17
CA PRO A 136 25.06 10.25 27.41
C PRO A 136 26.18 11.28 27.51
N SER A 137 26.06 12.13 28.48
CA SER A 137 27.13 13.06 28.80
C SER A 137 28.29 12.24 29.36
N ASN A 138 29.14 11.78 28.47
CA ASN A 138 30.40 11.17 28.82
C ASN A 138 31.35 12.29 29.21
N ALA A 139 30.97 13.03 30.22
CA ALA A 139 31.85 13.94 30.92
C ALA A 139 32.56 13.18 32.02
N LYS A 140 33.41 12.22 31.67
CA LYS A 140 34.51 11.84 32.52
C LYS A 140 35.72 12.62 32.04
N ASN A 141 35.79 13.84 32.47
CA ASN A 141 37.04 14.57 32.59
C ASN A 141 37.85 13.90 33.71
N ARG A 142 38.96 13.40 33.30
CA ARG A 142 40.13 13.47 34.18
C ARG A 142 40.95 14.69 33.78
#